data_f2b1e31350dd835eba916dc42fbd8edd
#
_entry.id   f2b1e31350dd835eba916dc42fbd8edd
#
_cell.length_a   1.000
_cell.length_b   1.000
_cell.length_c   1.000
_cell.angle_alpha   90.00
_cell.angle_beta   90.00
_cell.angle_gamma   90.00
#
_symmetry.space_group_name_H-M   'P 1'
#
loop_
_entity.id
_entity.type
_entity.pdbx_description
1 polymer ?
#
loop_
_entity_poly.entity_id
_entity_poly.type
_entity_poly.pdbx_seq_one_letter_code
_entity_poly.pdbx_strand_id
1 'polypeptide(L)'
;MNATLNGGDGTGSNGTGSGAGDRRTHRRILGLDFFIGGAAEAVDCMDGGGLLVVPAAPALKNLDRDAGYREALQHADLRITDSAFMVLVWNFLERDRIRRLSGLEYVVELFGRADVRRPGATLWIMAGPTSAARNVAWLQKQGFHVCPEDVYMAPMYSDEIADTRLLEILGQRRPKHVVITVGGGTQERLGLYLKRRLPYLPAIHCIGAAIAFLSGDQVHIPRWADRSYLGWLFRCASNPKRFVPRYWEARQLFGLMVRYRSTLPGALSPPAAPAPAGHPASHE
;
A
#
# COMPACT_ATOMS: atom_id res chain seq x y z
N MET A 1 8.09 67.44 5.10
CA MET A 1 8.40 67.74 3.70
C MET A 1 8.55 66.43 2.93
N ASN A 2 7.67 66.24 1.95
CA ASN A 2 7.65 65.26 0.82
C ASN A 2 7.88 63.76 1.14
N ALA A 3 6.89 62.91 1.15
CA ALA A 3 6.02 62.35 0.07
C ALA A 3 6.77 61.88 -1.18
N THR A 4 6.80 60.58 -1.43
CA THR A 4 6.49 60.01 -2.75
C THR A 4 6.07 58.54 -2.61
N LEU A 5 4.83 58.28 -3.00
CA LEU A 5 4.23 56.98 -3.32
C LEU A 5 4.83 56.47 -4.63
N ASN A 6 5.09 55.16 -4.73
CA ASN A 6 5.02 54.53 -6.02
C ASN A 6 4.53 53.07 -5.85
N GLY A 7 3.39 52.76 -6.42
CA GLY A 7 2.80 51.47 -6.52
C GLY A 7 3.47 50.64 -7.64
N GLY A 8 3.46 49.35 -7.50
CA GLY A 8 3.96 48.39 -8.49
C GLY A 8 3.17 47.08 -8.38
N ASP A 9 2.39 46.85 -9.43
CA ASP A 9 1.51 45.69 -9.64
C ASP A 9 2.18 44.35 -9.39
N GLY A 10 1.51 43.53 -8.56
CA GLY A 10 1.82 42.12 -8.38
C GLY A 10 1.12 41.27 -9.42
N THR A 11 1.82 40.84 -10.44
CA THR A 11 1.36 39.77 -11.33
C THR A 11 1.60 38.43 -10.64
N GLY A 12 0.49 37.74 -10.33
CA GLY A 12 0.52 36.37 -9.85
C GLY A 12 1.09 35.43 -10.90
N SER A 13 2.18 34.74 -10.58
CA SER A 13 2.67 33.58 -11.34
C SER A 13 2.14 32.32 -10.69
N ASN A 14 1.10 31.76 -11.29
CA ASN A 14 0.69 30.37 -11.05
C ASN A 14 1.85 29.44 -11.43
N GLY A 15 2.52 28.88 -10.44
CA GLY A 15 3.59 27.91 -10.61
C GLY A 15 3.06 26.55 -11.02
N THR A 16 3.00 26.25 -12.30
CA THR A 16 2.96 24.90 -12.86
C THR A 16 4.37 24.33 -12.84
N GLY A 17 4.81 23.79 -11.69
CA GLY A 17 6.14 23.22 -11.50
C GLY A 17 6.14 21.79 -10.97
N SER A 18 5.09 20.97 -11.28
CA SER A 18 4.95 19.61 -10.71
C SER A 18 5.47 18.45 -11.59
N GLY A 19 6.00 18.69 -12.78
CA GLY A 19 6.21 17.60 -13.74
C GLY A 19 7.60 16.95 -13.80
N ALA A 20 8.68 17.61 -13.40
CA ALA A 20 10.05 17.15 -13.64
C ALA A 20 10.74 16.53 -12.41
N GLY A 21 10.41 16.97 -11.19
CA GLY A 21 10.90 16.39 -9.93
C GLY A 21 10.30 15.03 -9.64
N ASP A 22 9.05 14.85 -10.04
CA ASP A 22 8.24 13.65 -9.80
C ASP A 22 8.75 12.40 -10.53
N ARG A 23 9.26 12.54 -11.75
CA ARG A 23 9.78 11.41 -12.54
C ARG A 23 11.08 10.80 -12.00
N ARG A 24 11.83 11.47 -11.15
CA ARG A 24 13.07 10.95 -10.55
C ARG A 24 12.80 10.00 -9.41
N THR A 25 11.71 10.21 -8.70
CA THR A 25 11.33 9.47 -7.50
C THR A 25 10.13 8.56 -7.69
N HIS A 26 9.39 8.68 -8.81
CA HIS A 26 8.21 7.89 -9.09
C HIS A 26 8.20 7.29 -10.50
N ARG A 27 7.50 6.17 -10.65
CA ARG A 27 7.19 5.53 -11.96
C ARG A 27 5.72 5.19 -12.03
N ARG A 28 5.11 5.57 -13.15
CA ARG A 28 3.70 5.30 -13.40
C ARG A 28 3.53 3.90 -13.99
N ILE A 29 3.09 2.96 -13.18
CA ILE A 29 2.87 1.56 -13.53
C ILE A 29 1.39 1.23 -13.31
N LEU A 30 0.71 0.67 -14.30
CA LEU A 30 -0.73 0.39 -14.25
C LEU A 30 -1.56 1.61 -13.82
N GLY A 31 -1.17 2.80 -14.26
CA GLY A 31 -1.83 4.07 -13.92
C GLY A 31 -1.63 4.58 -12.50
N LEU A 32 -0.80 3.91 -11.70
CA LEU A 32 -0.47 4.25 -10.32
C LEU A 32 0.99 4.74 -10.25
N ASP A 33 1.22 5.79 -9.48
CA ASP A 33 2.56 6.36 -9.31
C ASP A 33 3.27 5.63 -8.16
N PHE A 34 4.23 4.77 -8.51
CA PHE A 34 5.04 4.01 -7.56
C PHE A 34 6.32 4.76 -7.21
N PHE A 35 6.60 4.86 -5.93
CA PHE A 35 7.84 5.39 -5.41
C PHE A 35 9.01 4.45 -5.69
N ILE A 36 10.11 4.98 -6.23
CA ILE A 36 11.31 4.22 -6.62
C ILE A 36 12.58 4.64 -5.88
N GLY A 37 12.44 5.48 -4.84
CA GLY A 37 13.53 5.87 -3.94
C GLY A 37 13.89 4.80 -2.91
N GLY A 38 14.67 5.18 -1.90
CA GLY A 38 15.14 4.32 -0.83
C GLY A 38 14.13 4.17 0.32
N ALA A 39 14.42 3.21 1.24
CA ALA A 39 13.54 2.95 2.39
C ALA A 39 13.49 4.15 3.35
N ALA A 40 14.63 4.81 3.60
CA ALA A 40 14.68 5.98 4.49
C ALA A 40 13.81 7.13 3.96
N GLU A 41 13.94 7.45 2.66
CA GLU A 41 13.12 8.47 2.00
C GLU A 41 11.63 8.11 2.02
N ALA A 42 11.28 6.83 1.84
CA ALA A 42 9.90 6.37 1.91
C ALA A 42 9.31 6.53 3.31
N VAL A 43 10.10 6.31 4.37
CA VAL A 43 9.68 6.55 5.75
C VAL A 43 9.52 8.06 6.01
N ASP A 44 10.47 8.88 5.57
CA ASP A 44 10.43 10.34 5.70
C ASP A 44 9.18 10.95 5.02
N CYS A 45 8.76 10.41 3.86
CA CYS A 45 7.51 10.81 3.20
C CYS A 45 6.26 10.61 4.07
N MET A 46 6.32 9.74 5.07
CA MET A 46 5.20 9.45 5.96
C MET A 46 5.19 10.27 7.25
N ASP A 47 6.18 11.14 7.49
CA ASP A 47 6.29 11.95 8.72
C ASP A 47 5.09 12.88 8.93
N GLY A 48 4.51 13.40 7.87
CA GLY A 48 3.31 14.22 7.87
C GLY A 48 1.98 13.45 7.99
N GLY A 49 2.04 12.13 8.13
CA GLY A 49 0.87 11.26 8.04
C GLY A 49 0.55 10.86 6.59
N GLY A 50 -0.49 10.04 6.41
CA GLY A 50 -0.92 9.55 5.11
C GLY A 50 -1.05 8.04 5.06
N LEU A 51 -1.32 7.51 3.86
CA LEU A 51 -1.50 6.08 3.61
C LEU A 51 -0.37 5.55 2.73
N LEU A 52 0.48 4.71 3.32
CA LEU A 52 1.45 3.90 2.57
C LEU A 52 0.91 2.50 2.32
N VAL A 53 1.05 2.04 1.08
CA VAL A 53 0.69 0.69 0.67
C VAL A 53 1.85 -0.06 0.03
N VAL A 54 1.85 -1.39 0.22
CA VAL A 54 2.89 -2.31 -0.24
C VAL A 54 2.26 -3.36 -1.18
N PRO A 55 1.91 -2.98 -2.43
CA PRO A 55 1.16 -3.85 -3.32
C PRO A 55 1.99 -5.04 -3.80
N ALA A 56 1.58 -6.25 -3.44
CA ALA A 56 2.22 -7.49 -3.89
C ALA A 56 1.54 -8.05 -5.15
N ALA A 57 2.27 -8.79 -5.98
CA ALA A 57 1.76 -9.34 -7.23
C ALA A 57 0.44 -10.14 -7.11
N PRO A 58 0.23 -10.98 -6.06
CA PRO A 58 -1.02 -11.71 -5.89
C PRO A 58 -2.26 -10.83 -5.65
N ALA A 59 -2.09 -9.59 -5.18
CA ALA A 59 -3.18 -8.62 -5.06
C ALA A 59 -3.31 -7.76 -6.33
N LEU A 60 -2.18 -7.30 -6.88
CA LEU A 60 -2.14 -6.46 -8.09
C LEU A 60 -2.80 -7.12 -9.31
N LYS A 61 -2.78 -8.45 -9.42
CA LYS A 61 -3.47 -9.17 -10.52
C LYS A 61 -4.97 -8.88 -10.59
N ASN A 62 -5.58 -8.43 -9.50
CA ASN A 62 -7.01 -8.14 -9.41
C ASN A 62 -7.33 -6.65 -9.61
N LEU A 63 -6.37 -5.83 -10.00
CA LEU A 63 -6.54 -4.37 -10.11
C LEU A 63 -7.66 -3.97 -11.10
N ASP A 64 -7.92 -4.79 -12.12
CA ASP A 64 -9.01 -4.60 -13.09
C ASP A 64 -10.39 -5.02 -12.56
N ARG A 65 -10.44 -5.92 -11.56
CA ARG A 65 -11.67 -6.56 -11.08
C ARG A 65 -12.12 -6.09 -9.71
N ASP A 66 -11.18 -5.75 -8.83
CA ASP A 66 -11.44 -5.30 -7.47
C ASP A 66 -11.45 -3.76 -7.42
N ALA A 67 -12.64 -3.17 -7.52
CA ALA A 67 -12.81 -1.72 -7.51
C ALA A 67 -12.37 -1.07 -6.19
N GLY A 68 -12.68 -1.70 -5.06
CA GLY A 68 -12.29 -1.19 -3.73
C GLY A 68 -10.78 -1.22 -3.51
N TYR A 69 -10.12 -2.30 -3.95
CA TYR A 69 -8.65 -2.38 -3.91
C TYR A 69 -8.01 -1.33 -4.83
N ARG A 70 -8.52 -1.20 -6.07
CA ARG A 70 -8.05 -0.18 -7.01
C ARG A 70 -8.21 1.23 -6.45
N GLU A 71 -9.36 1.54 -5.86
CA GLU A 71 -9.62 2.82 -5.21
C GLU A 71 -8.63 3.08 -4.06
N ALA A 72 -8.37 2.08 -3.23
CA ALA A 72 -7.41 2.20 -2.14
C ALA A 72 -6.00 2.50 -2.65
N LEU A 73 -5.57 1.84 -3.73
CA LEU A 73 -4.29 2.14 -4.35
C LEU A 73 -4.23 3.54 -4.99
N GLN A 74 -5.32 3.99 -5.62
CA GLN A 74 -5.36 5.33 -6.22
C GLN A 74 -5.25 6.45 -5.18
N HIS A 75 -5.87 6.27 -4.01
CA HIS A 75 -5.91 7.27 -2.94
C HIS A 75 -4.81 7.10 -1.88
N ALA A 76 -3.94 6.10 -2.03
CA ALA A 76 -2.74 6.01 -1.21
C ALA A 76 -1.80 7.20 -1.51
N ASP A 77 -1.12 7.72 -0.47
CA ASP A 77 -0.15 8.80 -0.62
C ASP A 77 1.19 8.23 -1.12
N LEU A 78 1.55 7.04 -0.67
CA LEU A 78 2.78 6.38 -1.08
C LEU A 78 2.55 4.90 -1.44
N ARG A 79 3.01 4.49 -2.62
CA ARG A 79 2.99 3.10 -3.12
C ARG A 79 4.41 2.66 -3.39
N ILE A 80 4.94 1.69 -2.64
CA ILE A 80 6.29 1.19 -2.86
C ILE A 80 6.32 -0.01 -3.81
N THR A 81 7.47 -0.24 -4.45
CA THR A 81 7.67 -1.27 -5.48
C THR A 81 7.97 -2.65 -4.90
N ASP A 82 7.14 -3.16 -3.96
CA ASP A 82 7.40 -4.46 -3.29
C ASP A 82 7.40 -5.66 -4.23
N SER A 83 6.55 -5.64 -5.26
CA SER A 83 6.40 -6.77 -6.15
C SER A 83 7.62 -6.96 -7.06
N ALA A 84 8.48 -7.95 -6.73
CA ALA A 84 9.61 -8.36 -7.57
C ALA A 84 9.16 -8.67 -9.01
N PHE A 85 8.06 -9.40 -9.17
CA PHE A 85 7.51 -9.75 -10.48
C PHE A 85 7.11 -8.49 -11.27
N MET A 86 6.41 -7.54 -10.65
CA MET A 86 6.04 -6.27 -11.29
C MET A 86 7.29 -5.51 -11.77
N VAL A 87 8.29 -5.37 -10.91
CA VAL A 87 9.53 -4.64 -11.23
C VAL A 87 10.28 -5.28 -12.39
N LEU A 88 10.43 -6.60 -12.38
CA LEU A 88 11.11 -7.33 -13.46
C LEU A 88 10.36 -7.20 -14.80
N VAL A 89 9.04 -7.37 -14.78
CA VAL A 89 8.21 -7.22 -15.98
C VAL A 89 8.24 -5.78 -16.49
N TRP A 90 8.16 -4.78 -15.61
CA TRP A 90 8.26 -3.37 -15.99
C TRP A 90 9.60 -3.05 -16.65
N ASN A 91 10.70 -3.43 -16.00
CA ASN A 91 12.04 -3.19 -16.53
C ASN A 91 12.25 -3.87 -17.90
N PHE A 92 11.65 -5.05 -18.10
CA PHE A 92 11.70 -5.73 -19.38
C PHE A 92 10.87 -5.03 -20.47
N LEU A 93 9.61 -4.65 -20.15
CA LEU A 93 8.69 -4.05 -21.12
C LEU A 93 9.09 -2.62 -21.53
N GLU A 94 9.53 -1.83 -20.55
CA GLU A 94 9.82 -0.39 -20.75
C GLU A 94 11.31 -0.09 -20.90
N ARG A 95 12.18 -1.11 -20.83
CA ARG A 95 13.64 -0.96 -20.80
C ARG A 95 14.11 -0.01 -19.70
N ASP A 96 13.35 0.05 -18.61
CA ASP A 96 13.66 0.84 -17.41
C ASP A 96 14.58 0.04 -16.46
N ARG A 97 15.11 0.69 -15.43
CA ARG A 97 16.00 0.09 -14.43
C ARG A 97 15.56 0.48 -13.02
N ILE A 98 14.24 0.45 -12.77
CA ILE A 98 13.76 0.74 -11.42
C ILE A 98 14.22 -0.37 -10.48
N ARG A 99 14.56 0.05 -9.24
CA ARG A 99 14.88 -0.87 -8.16
C ARG A 99 13.60 -1.23 -7.41
N ARG A 100 13.52 -2.46 -6.94
CA ARG A 100 12.52 -2.88 -5.98
C ARG A 100 12.83 -2.28 -4.60
N LEU A 101 11.83 -1.66 -3.97
CA LEU A 101 11.81 -1.36 -2.55
C LEU A 101 10.85 -2.35 -1.88
N SER A 102 11.39 -3.32 -1.12
CA SER A 102 10.57 -4.33 -0.48
C SER A 102 9.88 -3.83 0.78
N GLY A 103 8.70 -4.39 1.08
CA GLY A 103 8.03 -4.14 2.35
C GLY A 103 8.89 -4.51 3.56
N LEU A 104 9.79 -5.49 3.42
CA LEU A 104 10.73 -5.86 4.49
C LEU A 104 11.80 -4.78 4.69
N GLU A 105 12.40 -4.23 3.61
CA GLU A 105 13.35 -3.09 3.71
C GLU A 105 12.67 -1.88 4.36
N TYR A 106 11.45 -1.57 3.92
CA TYR A 106 10.67 -0.47 4.50
C TYR A 106 10.42 -0.66 6.00
N VAL A 107 9.96 -1.84 6.41
CA VAL A 107 9.66 -2.13 7.83
C VAL A 107 10.90 -2.08 8.71
N VAL A 108 12.04 -2.56 8.23
CA VAL A 108 13.31 -2.50 8.98
C VAL A 108 13.70 -1.04 9.22
N GLU A 109 13.56 -0.18 8.22
CA GLU A 109 13.82 1.26 8.35
C GLU A 109 12.82 1.94 9.28
N LEU A 110 11.52 1.69 9.10
CA LEU A 110 10.45 2.21 9.95
C LEU A 110 10.69 1.86 11.43
N PHE A 111 11.04 0.62 11.71
CA PHE A 111 11.29 0.14 13.07
C PHE A 111 12.61 0.66 13.68
N GLY A 112 13.49 1.23 12.87
CA GLY A 112 14.65 1.99 13.32
C GLY A 112 14.31 3.36 13.90
N ARG A 113 13.14 3.92 13.57
CA ARG A 113 12.77 5.29 13.97
C ARG A 113 12.37 5.35 15.45
N ALA A 114 12.91 6.34 16.15
CA ALA A 114 12.68 6.51 17.58
C ALA A 114 11.22 6.85 17.92
N ASP A 115 10.53 7.59 17.05
CA ASP A 115 9.13 7.98 17.25
C ASP A 115 8.15 6.81 17.13
N VAL A 116 8.44 5.82 16.27
CA VAL A 116 7.66 4.58 16.16
C VAL A 116 7.77 3.72 17.42
N ARG A 117 8.91 3.80 18.13
CA ARG A 117 9.23 3.00 19.32
C ARG A 117 8.65 3.58 20.61
N ARG A 118 8.26 4.87 20.61
CA ARG A 118 7.73 5.52 21.82
C ARG A 118 6.45 4.85 22.30
N PRO A 119 6.25 4.69 23.62
CA PRO A 119 5.01 4.16 24.18
C PRO A 119 3.79 4.91 23.67
N GLY A 120 2.75 4.17 23.21
CA GLY A 120 1.49 4.73 22.72
C GLY A 120 1.57 5.44 21.37
N ALA A 121 2.76 5.58 20.76
CA ALA A 121 2.92 6.25 19.46
C ALA A 121 2.42 5.40 18.29
N THR A 122 2.33 4.09 18.44
CA THR A 122 1.95 3.15 17.38
C THR A 122 0.81 2.25 17.82
N LEU A 123 -0.26 2.19 17.01
CA LEU A 123 -1.29 1.16 17.13
C LEU A 123 -1.03 0.06 16.08
N TRP A 124 -1.05 -1.19 16.56
CA TRP A 124 -0.76 -2.39 15.76
C TRP A 124 -2.06 -3.12 15.43
N ILE A 125 -2.47 -3.13 14.16
CA ILE A 125 -3.66 -3.87 13.70
C ILE A 125 -3.22 -5.24 13.19
N MET A 126 -3.61 -6.31 13.89
CA MET A 126 -3.14 -7.68 13.70
C MET A 126 -4.26 -8.60 13.23
N ALA A 127 -3.92 -9.61 12.40
CA ALA A 127 -4.89 -10.47 11.73
C ALA A 127 -5.42 -11.62 12.60
N GLY A 128 -4.70 -12.03 13.64
CA GLY A 128 -5.12 -13.17 14.48
C GLY A 128 -4.25 -13.34 15.72
N PRO A 129 -4.77 -13.99 16.78
CA PRO A 129 -4.13 -14.00 18.11
C PRO A 129 -2.76 -14.69 18.12
N THR A 130 -2.60 -15.80 17.40
CA THR A 130 -1.33 -16.54 17.36
C THR A 130 -0.21 -15.72 16.69
N SER A 131 -0.51 -15.11 15.54
CA SER A 131 0.45 -14.24 14.85
C SER A 131 0.73 -12.97 15.65
N ALA A 132 -0.30 -12.39 16.26
CA ALA A 132 -0.16 -11.20 17.12
C ALA A 132 0.78 -11.48 18.31
N ALA A 133 0.60 -12.59 19.02
CA ALA A 133 1.46 -12.95 20.14
C ALA A 133 2.94 -13.07 19.74
N ARG A 134 3.24 -13.70 18.58
CA ARG A 134 4.62 -13.80 18.07
C ARG A 134 5.20 -12.44 17.67
N ASN A 135 4.40 -11.63 16.98
CA ASN A 135 4.81 -10.30 16.55
C ASN A 135 5.09 -9.39 17.74
N VAL A 136 4.20 -9.38 18.76
CA VAL A 136 4.37 -8.58 19.98
C VAL A 136 5.61 -9.05 20.76
N ALA A 137 5.78 -10.36 20.97
CA ALA A 137 6.96 -10.90 21.65
C ALA A 137 8.26 -10.50 20.95
N TRP A 138 8.27 -10.50 19.62
CA TRP A 138 9.42 -10.06 18.83
C TRP A 138 9.65 -8.55 18.98
N LEU A 139 8.61 -7.72 18.85
CA LEU A 139 8.70 -6.27 19.03
C LEU A 139 9.28 -5.91 20.41
N GLN A 140 8.79 -6.55 21.48
CA GLN A 140 9.28 -6.34 22.83
C GLN A 140 10.77 -6.72 22.97
N LYS A 141 11.23 -7.82 22.34
CA LYS A 141 12.65 -8.17 22.25
C LYS A 141 13.50 -7.15 21.51
N GLN A 142 12.91 -6.39 20.56
CA GLN A 142 13.59 -5.29 19.87
C GLN A 142 13.53 -3.96 20.63
N GLY A 143 12.98 -3.95 21.83
CA GLY A 143 12.89 -2.76 22.69
C GLY A 143 11.70 -1.85 22.39
N PHE A 144 10.65 -2.37 21.71
CA PHE A 144 9.39 -1.64 21.60
C PHE A 144 8.57 -1.80 22.89
N HIS A 145 8.02 -0.71 23.38
CA HIS A 145 6.99 -0.76 24.42
C HIS A 145 5.64 -1.01 23.74
N VAL A 146 5.18 -2.27 23.76
CA VAL A 146 3.87 -2.65 23.22
C VAL A 146 3.01 -3.17 24.37
N CYS A 147 2.01 -2.39 24.74
CA CYS A 147 1.01 -2.75 25.73
C CYS A 147 -0.20 -3.44 25.04
N PRO A 148 -1.01 -4.20 25.77
CA PRO A 148 -2.20 -4.85 25.19
C PRO A 148 -3.13 -3.88 24.45
N GLU A 149 -3.28 -2.68 24.96
CA GLU A 149 -4.09 -1.61 24.37
C GLU A 149 -3.51 -1.02 23.08
N ASP A 150 -2.23 -1.25 22.78
CA ASP A 150 -1.59 -0.84 21.52
C ASP A 150 -1.86 -1.84 20.40
N VAL A 151 -2.54 -2.96 20.70
CA VAL A 151 -2.83 -4.02 19.75
C VAL A 151 -4.33 -4.12 19.49
N TYR A 152 -4.72 -3.95 18.26
CA TYR A 152 -6.08 -4.17 17.80
C TYR A 152 -6.16 -5.46 16.98
N MET A 153 -7.05 -6.38 17.39
CA MET A 153 -7.31 -7.60 16.64
C MET A 153 -8.37 -7.31 15.59
N ALA A 154 -7.94 -7.29 14.32
CA ALA A 154 -8.83 -7.06 13.19
C ALA A 154 -9.85 -8.20 13.07
N PRO A 155 -11.15 -7.90 12.95
CA PRO A 155 -12.14 -8.90 12.58
C PRO A 155 -11.92 -9.39 11.15
N MET A 156 -12.65 -10.41 10.73
CA MET A 156 -12.71 -10.79 9.32
C MET A 156 -13.57 -9.75 8.58
N TYR A 157 -12.92 -8.92 7.79
CA TYR A 157 -13.62 -7.93 6.98
C TYR A 157 -14.20 -8.55 5.71
N SER A 158 -15.38 -8.07 5.31
CA SER A 158 -15.96 -8.28 3.99
C SER A 158 -15.34 -7.35 2.95
N ASP A 159 -15.93 -7.31 1.76
CA ASP A 159 -15.48 -6.38 0.71
C ASP A 159 -15.70 -4.92 1.11
N GLU A 160 -16.75 -4.62 1.85
CA GLU A 160 -16.98 -3.32 2.47
C GLU A 160 -16.43 -3.27 3.89
N ILE A 161 -15.54 -2.31 4.15
CA ILE A 161 -14.93 -2.11 5.45
C ILE A 161 -15.80 -1.17 6.28
N ALA A 162 -16.27 -1.65 7.44
CA ALA A 162 -16.95 -0.86 8.44
C ALA A 162 -16.49 -1.31 9.84
N ASP A 163 -15.67 -0.49 10.50
CA ASP A 163 -15.11 -0.79 11.82
C ASP A 163 -15.15 0.46 12.71
N THR A 164 -16.33 0.72 13.27
CA THR A 164 -16.58 1.88 14.14
C THR A 164 -15.77 1.80 15.43
N ARG A 165 -15.60 0.59 15.99
CA ARG A 165 -14.79 0.38 17.19
C ARG A 165 -13.33 0.77 16.99
N LEU A 166 -12.76 0.41 15.84
CA LEU A 166 -11.38 0.80 15.51
C LEU A 166 -11.27 2.33 15.36
N LEU A 167 -12.26 2.97 14.72
CA LEU A 167 -12.27 4.44 14.60
C LEU A 167 -12.36 5.13 15.98
N GLU A 168 -13.18 4.63 16.89
CA GLU A 168 -13.30 5.16 18.26
C GLU A 168 -11.97 5.06 19.00
N ILE A 169 -11.33 3.88 18.98
CA ILE A 169 -10.02 3.66 19.61
C ILE A 169 -8.97 4.63 19.04
N LEU A 170 -8.89 4.74 17.72
CA LEU A 170 -7.93 5.63 17.05
C LEU A 170 -8.26 7.10 17.33
N GLY A 171 -9.53 7.48 17.34
CA GLY A 171 -9.97 8.85 17.62
C GLY A 171 -9.64 9.31 19.05
N GLN A 172 -9.74 8.40 20.02
CA GLN A 172 -9.41 8.67 21.43
C GLN A 172 -7.90 8.69 21.68
N ARG A 173 -7.17 7.70 21.17
CA ARG A 173 -5.72 7.53 21.44
C ARG A 173 -4.84 8.40 20.56
N ARG A 174 -5.26 8.70 19.34
CA ARG A 174 -4.56 9.51 18.34
C ARG A 174 -3.08 9.12 18.15
N PRO A 175 -2.77 7.82 17.94
CA PRO A 175 -1.37 7.41 17.72
C PRO A 175 -0.83 8.08 16.45
N LYS A 176 0.49 8.41 16.46
CA LYS A 176 1.17 8.96 15.28
C LYS A 176 1.23 7.93 14.15
N HIS A 177 1.40 6.65 14.49
CA HIS A 177 1.57 5.56 13.53
C HIS A 177 0.46 4.51 13.70
N VAL A 178 -0.07 4.02 12.59
CA VAL A 178 -1.00 2.88 12.52
C VAL A 178 -0.38 1.83 11.61
N VAL A 179 0.01 0.69 12.17
CA VAL A 179 0.65 -0.39 11.42
C VAL A 179 -0.33 -1.52 11.19
N ILE A 180 -0.67 -1.79 9.92
CA ILE A 180 -1.66 -2.79 9.52
C ILE A 180 -0.95 -4.03 8.98
N THR A 181 -1.19 -5.18 9.62
CA THR A 181 -0.53 -6.46 9.29
C THR A 181 -1.50 -7.53 8.76
N VAL A 182 -2.71 -7.12 8.35
CA VAL A 182 -3.68 -8.03 7.72
C VAL A 182 -3.32 -8.35 6.27
N GLY A 183 -4.06 -9.25 5.63
CA GLY A 183 -3.75 -9.69 4.27
C GLY A 183 -3.90 -8.60 3.21
N GLY A 184 -3.10 -8.72 2.13
CA GLY A 184 -3.18 -7.80 0.99
C GLY A 184 -4.56 -7.82 0.31
N GLY A 185 -4.99 -6.68 -0.18
CA GLY A 185 -6.34 -6.38 -0.64
C GLY A 185 -7.19 -5.77 0.49
N THR A 186 -7.29 -6.44 1.62
CA THR A 186 -8.04 -5.97 2.80
C THR A 186 -7.31 -4.82 3.51
N GLN A 187 -5.99 -4.92 3.71
CA GLN A 187 -5.24 -3.88 4.43
C GLN A 187 -5.28 -2.53 3.71
N GLU A 188 -5.22 -2.51 2.40
CA GLU A 188 -5.26 -1.27 1.61
C GLU A 188 -6.64 -0.61 1.71
N ARG A 189 -7.73 -1.41 1.62
CA ARG A 189 -9.09 -0.93 1.84
C ARG A 189 -9.30 -0.42 3.26
N LEU A 190 -8.80 -1.14 4.28
CA LEU A 190 -8.84 -0.69 5.67
C LEU A 190 -8.05 0.61 5.85
N GLY A 191 -6.85 0.71 5.30
CA GLY A 191 -6.04 1.92 5.35
C GLY A 191 -6.76 3.13 4.73
N LEU A 192 -7.40 2.96 3.57
CA LEU A 192 -8.21 4.01 2.95
C LEU A 192 -9.43 4.39 3.81
N TYR A 193 -10.12 3.41 4.37
CA TYR A 193 -11.24 3.64 5.30
C TYR A 193 -10.81 4.50 6.49
N LEU A 194 -9.70 4.17 7.13
CA LEU A 194 -9.15 4.94 8.25
C LEU A 194 -8.74 6.36 7.82
N LYS A 195 -8.01 6.48 6.70
CA LYS A 195 -7.59 7.79 6.16
C LYS A 195 -8.77 8.73 5.93
N ARG A 196 -9.91 8.20 5.46
CA ARG A 196 -11.12 9.01 5.16
C ARG A 196 -11.97 9.34 6.36
N ARG A 197 -11.94 8.52 7.41
CA ARG A 197 -12.89 8.60 8.53
C ARG A 197 -12.29 9.18 9.80
N LEU A 198 -10.98 9.13 9.96
CA LEU A 198 -10.34 9.68 11.15
C LEU A 198 -10.35 11.22 11.14
N PRO A 199 -10.56 11.86 12.31
CA PRO A 199 -10.52 13.32 12.44
C PRO A 199 -9.09 13.90 12.47
N TYR A 200 -8.09 13.07 12.24
CA TYR A 200 -6.67 13.42 12.14
C TYR A 200 -6.00 12.48 11.15
N LEU A 201 -4.81 12.81 10.68
CA LEU A 201 -4.09 12.02 9.68
C LEU A 201 -2.87 11.34 10.30
N PRO A 202 -2.98 10.09 10.80
CA PRO A 202 -1.80 9.31 11.22
C PRO A 202 -1.00 8.83 10.01
N ALA A 203 0.25 8.40 10.23
CA ALA A 203 0.99 7.62 9.26
C ALA A 203 0.46 6.17 9.27
N ILE A 204 -0.28 5.79 8.23
CA ILE A 204 -0.89 4.47 8.10
C ILE A 204 0.00 3.61 7.20
N HIS A 205 0.53 2.53 7.76
CA HIS A 205 1.50 1.64 7.10
C HIS A 205 0.85 0.27 6.81
N CYS A 206 0.42 0.03 5.58
CA CYS A 206 -0.13 -1.26 5.15
C CYS A 206 1.02 -2.22 4.78
N ILE A 207 1.65 -2.83 5.77
CA ILE A 207 2.87 -3.64 5.60
C ILE A 207 2.61 -5.15 5.45
N GLY A 208 1.38 -5.59 5.66
CA GLY A 208 0.99 -7.00 5.53
C GLY A 208 1.87 -7.92 6.39
N ALA A 209 2.35 -8.99 5.77
CA ALA A 209 3.15 -10.01 6.45
C ALA A 209 4.63 -9.62 6.64
N ALA A 210 5.06 -8.38 6.37
CA ALA A 210 6.47 -8.02 6.46
C ALA A 210 7.05 -8.23 7.89
N ILE A 211 6.29 -7.91 8.92
CA ILE A 211 6.69 -8.16 10.31
C ILE A 211 6.81 -9.66 10.62
N ALA A 212 5.98 -10.51 10.01
CA ALA A 212 5.98 -11.96 10.25
C ALA A 212 7.30 -12.63 9.79
N PHE A 213 8.03 -12.05 8.85
CA PHE A 213 9.37 -12.51 8.46
C PHE A 213 10.44 -12.18 9.51
N LEU A 214 10.22 -11.12 10.26
CA LEU A 214 11.13 -10.69 11.34
C LEU A 214 10.83 -11.45 12.64
N SER A 215 9.56 -11.68 12.96
CA SER A 215 9.11 -12.34 14.18
C SER A 215 9.23 -13.87 14.13
N GLY A 216 9.54 -14.45 12.95
CA GLY A 216 9.57 -15.90 12.76
C GLY A 216 8.19 -16.55 12.65
N ASP A 217 7.11 -15.77 12.54
CA ASP A 217 5.76 -16.27 12.26
C ASP A 217 5.64 -16.80 10.81
N GLN A 218 6.50 -16.33 9.91
CA GLN A 218 6.70 -16.87 8.56
C GLN A 218 8.16 -17.24 8.35
N VAL A 219 8.43 -17.95 7.23
CA VAL A 219 9.78 -18.36 6.86
C VAL A 219 10.74 -17.18 6.83
N HIS A 220 11.89 -17.34 7.47
CA HIS A 220 12.96 -16.34 7.41
C HIS A 220 13.48 -16.22 5.97
N ILE A 221 13.41 -15.00 5.42
CA ILE A 221 13.97 -14.67 4.11
C ILE A 221 15.31 -13.97 4.34
N PRO A 222 16.45 -14.59 3.97
CA PRO A 222 17.73 -13.91 4.07
C PRO A 222 17.76 -12.62 3.25
N ARG A 223 18.41 -11.56 3.77
CA ARG A 223 18.47 -10.26 3.09
C ARG A 223 19.00 -10.34 1.65
N TRP A 224 19.97 -11.24 1.38
CA TRP A 224 20.47 -11.47 0.04
C TRP A 224 19.39 -12.03 -0.90
N ALA A 225 18.58 -12.98 -0.43
CA ALA A 225 17.50 -13.57 -1.21
C ALA A 225 16.38 -12.55 -1.51
N ASP A 226 16.07 -11.68 -0.55
CA ASP A 226 15.12 -10.60 -0.77
C ASP A 226 15.65 -9.60 -1.81
N ARG A 227 16.91 -9.17 -1.70
CA ARG A 227 17.58 -8.29 -2.66
C ARG A 227 17.72 -8.91 -4.05
N SER A 228 17.89 -10.23 -4.14
CA SER A 228 18.00 -10.97 -5.42
C SER A 228 16.64 -11.38 -6.00
N TYR A 229 15.53 -10.83 -5.48
CA TYR A 229 14.16 -11.14 -5.92
C TYR A 229 13.73 -12.60 -5.71
N LEU A 230 14.44 -13.37 -4.88
CA LEU A 230 14.19 -14.80 -4.63
C LEU A 230 13.27 -15.07 -3.41
N GLY A 231 12.77 -14.03 -2.72
CA GLY A 231 11.93 -14.19 -1.54
C GLY A 231 10.67 -15.04 -1.76
N TRP A 232 10.10 -15.01 -2.97
CA TRP A 232 8.96 -15.86 -3.34
C TRP A 232 9.31 -17.36 -3.34
N LEU A 233 10.55 -17.71 -3.71
CA LEU A 233 11.00 -19.12 -3.74
C LEU A 233 11.07 -19.70 -2.33
N PHE A 234 11.59 -18.94 -1.35
CA PHE A 234 11.59 -19.33 0.05
C PHE A 234 10.18 -19.57 0.59
N ARG A 235 9.20 -18.73 0.21
CA ARG A 235 7.79 -18.93 0.56
C ARG A 235 7.23 -20.21 -0.06
N CYS A 236 7.49 -20.45 -1.35
CA CYS A 236 7.07 -21.68 -2.02
C CYS A 236 7.68 -22.92 -1.38
N ALA A 237 8.97 -22.88 -1.02
CA ALA A 237 9.63 -23.99 -0.34
C ALA A 237 9.06 -24.24 1.07
N SER A 238 8.70 -23.18 1.80
CA SER A 238 8.16 -23.31 3.18
C SER A 238 6.75 -23.89 3.23
N ASN A 239 5.88 -23.51 2.29
CA ASN A 239 4.51 -24.04 2.20
C ASN A 239 4.03 -24.06 0.74
N PRO A 240 4.42 -25.10 -0.04
CA PRO A 240 4.14 -25.15 -1.46
C PRO A 240 2.63 -25.18 -1.77
N LYS A 241 1.84 -25.90 -0.98
CA LYS A 241 0.38 -25.97 -1.16
C LYS A 241 -0.31 -24.60 -1.10
N ARG A 242 0.21 -23.69 -0.25
CA ARG A 242 -0.35 -22.35 -0.07
C ARG A 242 0.20 -21.34 -1.09
N PHE A 243 1.52 -21.38 -1.35
CA PHE A 243 2.17 -20.31 -2.09
C PHE A 243 2.34 -20.58 -3.59
N VAL A 244 2.53 -21.85 -4.01
CA VAL A 244 2.67 -22.16 -5.44
C VAL A 244 1.44 -21.76 -6.24
N PRO A 245 0.19 -22.11 -5.88
CA PRO A 245 -0.99 -21.66 -6.62
C PRO A 245 -1.11 -20.14 -6.66
N ARG A 246 -0.83 -19.48 -5.54
CA ARG A 246 -0.91 -18.02 -5.41
C ARG A 246 0.06 -17.29 -6.35
N TYR A 247 1.30 -17.78 -6.46
CA TYR A 247 2.28 -17.20 -7.39
C TYR A 247 2.01 -17.60 -8.83
N TRP A 248 1.49 -18.80 -9.07
CA TRP A 248 1.06 -19.21 -10.41
C TRP A 248 -0.05 -18.32 -10.96
N GLU A 249 -1.01 -17.98 -10.13
CA GLU A 249 -2.06 -17.03 -10.49
C GLU A 249 -1.53 -15.60 -10.69
N ALA A 250 -0.49 -15.21 -9.97
CA ALA A 250 0.13 -13.89 -10.12
C ALA A 250 0.68 -13.63 -11.54
N ARG A 251 0.88 -14.67 -12.38
CA ARG A 251 1.21 -14.50 -13.80
C ARG A 251 0.18 -13.67 -14.59
N GLN A 252 -1.08 -13.63 -14.12
CA GLN A 252 -2.12 -12.79 -14.72
C GLN A 252 -1.74 -11.31 -14.69
N LEU A 253 -0.89 -10.89 -13.72
CA LEU A 253 -0.35 -9.55 -13.68
C LEU A 253 0.49 -9.23 -14.92
N PHE A 254 1.17 -10.21 -15.52
CA PHE A 254 1.91 -10.00 -16.77
C PHE A 254 0.96 -9.53 -17.89
N GLY A 255 -0.17 -10.20 -18.07
CA GLY A 255 -1.18 -9.80 -19.07
C GLY A 255 -1.71 -8.38 -18.84
N LEU A 256 -1.98 -8.01 -17.57
CA LEU A 256 -2.38 -6.66 -17.22
C LEU A 256 -1.28 -5.64 -17.56
N MET A 257 -0.03 -5.93 -17.22
CA MET A 257 1.09 -5.03 -17.48
C MET A 257 1.36 -4.85 -18.98
N VAL A 258 1.26 -5.91 -19.78
CA VAL A 258 1.39 -5.81 -21.24
C VAL A 258 0.26 -4.96 -21.84
N ARG A 259 -0.96 -5.16 -21.36
CA ARG A 259 -2.14 -4.48 -21.90
C ARG A 259 -2.23 -3.02 -21.50
N TYR A 260 -1.96 -2.70 -20.25
CA TYR A 260 -2.23 -1.38 -19.68
C TYR A 260 -0.98 -0.52 -19.47
N ARG A 261 0.21 -1.13 -19.33
CA ARG A 261 1.49 -0.41 -19.12
C ARG A 261 1.37 0.69 -18.06
N SER A 262 1.42 1.95 -18.48
CA SER A 262 1.29 3.13 -17.61
C SER A 262 -0.15 3.62 -17.43
N THR A 263 -1.16 2.97 -18.06
CA THR A 263 -2.56 3.33 -17.92
C THR A 263 -3.25 2.50 -16.84
N LEU A 264 -4.26 3.08 -16.19
CA LEU A 264 -5.02 2.37 -15.16
C LEU A 264 -5.99 1.38 -15.82
N PRO A 265 -6.03 0.11 -15.39
CA PRO A 265 -7.08 -0.80 -15.81
C PRO A 265 -8.45 -0.25 -15.42
N GLY A 266 -9.30 0.03 -16.40
CA GLY A 266 -10.70 0.39 -16.17
C GLY A 266 -11.44 -0.78 -15.52
N ALA A 267 -12.49 -0.50 -14.75
CA ALA A 267 -13.49 -1.52 -14.45
C ALA A 267 -13.99 -2.07 -15.79
N LEU A 268 -14.03 -3.39 -15.95
CA LEU A 268 -14.75 -3.98 -17.08
C LEU A 268 -16.17 -3.47 -16.97
N SER A 269 -16.61 -2.61 -17.90
CA SER A 269 -18.02 -2.27 -18.01
C SER A 269 -18.77 -3.60 -18.17
N PRO A 270 -19.82 -3.86 -17.40
CA PRO A 270 -20.65 -5.03 -17.66
C PRO A 270 -21.04 -5.00 -19.15
N PRO A 271 -21.11 -6.15 -19.83
CA PRO A 271 -21.55 -6.19 -21.21
C PRO A 271 -22.87 -5.42 -21.31
N ALA A 272 -22.94 -4.48 -22.26
CA ALA A 272 -24.16 -3.71 -22.50
C ALA A 272 -25.34 -4.68 -22.58
N ALA A 273 -26.38 -4.45 -21.78
CA ALA A 273 -27.59 -5.24 -21.84
C ALA A 273 -28.09 -5.25 -23.32
N PRO A 274 -28.49 -6.41 -23.86
CA PRO A 274 -29.00 -6.46 -25.21
C PRO A 274 -30.13 -5.44 -25.35
N ALA A 275 -30.06 -4.63 -26.40
CA ALA A 275 -31.09 -3.65 -26.71
C ALA A 275 -32.46 -4.35 -26.69
N PRO A 276 -33.52 -3.75 -26.12
CA PRO A 276 -34.84 -4.34 -26.09
C PRO A 276 -35.26 -4.60 -27.53
N ALA A 277 -35.62 -5.86 -27.81
CA ALA A 277 -36.14 -6.28 -29.11
C ALA A 277 -37.32 -5.37 -29.48
N GLY A 278 -37.17 -4.63 -30.57
CA GLY A 278 -38.22 -3.77 -31.07
C GLY A 278 -39.51 -4.55 -31.26
N HIS A 279 -40.57 -4.09 -30.64
CA HIS A 279 -41.93 -4.60 -30.92
C HIS A 279 -42.22 -4.36 -32.41
N PRO A 280 -42.68 -5.36 -33.14
CA PRO A 280 -43.17 -5.14 -34.49
C PRO A 280 -44.43 -4.25 -34.40
N ALA A 281 -44.39 -3.14 -35.13
CA ALA A 281 -45.55 -2.29 -35.31
C ALA A 281 -46.66 -3.12 -35.98
N SER A 282 -47.78 -3.28 -35.27
CA SER A 282 -49.02 -3.79 -35.85
C SER A 282 -49.57 -2.71 -36.80
N HIS A 283 -49.56 -3.04 -38.09
CA HIS A 283 -50.34 -2.33 -39.09
C HIS A 283 -51.79 -2.79 -39.00
N GLU A 284 -52.70 -1.86 -38.69
CA GLU A 284 -54.07 -1.82 -39.15
C GLU A 284 -54.27 -0.59 -40.03
#